data_039a6d03703b282018430c3b062c989f
#
_entry.id   039a6d03703b282018430c3b062c989f
#
_cell.length_a   1.000
_cell.length_b   1.000
_cell.length_c   1.000
_cell.angle_alpha   90.00
_cell.angle_beta   90.00
_cell.angle_gamma   90.00
#
_symmetry.space_group_name_H-M   'P 1'
#
loop_
_entity.id
_entity.type
_entity.pdbx_description
1 polymer ?
#
loop_
_entity_poly.entity_id
_entity_poly.type
_entity_poly.pdbx_seq_one_letter_code
_entity_poly.pdbx_strand_id
1 'polypeptide(L)'
;MVMLWGCGCASHPPVLAKEPRKGETDMGFSFSAENVIPVIWFRRGLNRSTDIGLRIGLPLSGSGIDVNRILFRNGSRKWDALNLAYNVSPNSSFDLTYYKFKKAKKAKRGEMPSVSWIGFRGMFIPYGISKNQSQRFGILYGRRFGKRYGFELGYNHDFRSMPLSQIVNLNWDPK
;
A
#
# COMPACT_ATOMS: atom_id res chain seq x y z
N MET A 1 -28.48 14.19 8.06
CA MET A 1 -28.07 12.96 7.37
C MET A 1 -26.86 13.31 6.50
N VAL A 2 -25.66 13.13 7.03
CA VAL A 2 -24.40 13.44 6.31
C VAL A 2 -24.14 12.25 5.37
N MET A 3 -24.38 12.44 4.09
CA MET A 3 -23.92 11.52 3.06
C MET A 3 -22.40 11.57 3.01
N LEU A 4 -21.75 10.60 3.62
CA LEU A 4 -20.37 10.26 3.31
C LEU A 4 -20.32 9.76 1.86
N TRP A 5 -20.12 10.67 0.94
CA TRP A 5 -19.73 10.34 -0.42
C TRP A 5 -18.38 9.66 -0.32
N GLY A 6 -18.40 8.35 -0.42
CA GLY A 6 -17.19 7.56 -0.43
C GLY A 6 -16.34 8.02 -1.62
N CYS A 7 -15.32 8.80 -1.34
CA CYS A 7 -14.20 8.95 -2.25
C CYS A 7 -13.84 7.53 -2.69
N GLY A 8 -13.81 7.28 -4.01
CA GLY A 8 -13.56 5.95 -4.57
C GLY A 8 -12.20 5.41 -4.14
N CYS A 9 -12.15 4.90 -2.92
CA CYS A 9 -10.94 4.37 -2.31
C CYS A 9 -10.62 3.04 -2.98
N ALA A 10 -9.47 2.94 -3.59
CA ALA A 10 -8.93 1.67 -4.04
C ALA A 10 -8.06 1.13 -2.91
N SER A 11 -8.35 -0.09 -2.48
CA SER A 11 -7.65 -0.70 -1.36
C SER A 11 -6.17 -0.88 -1.64
N HIS A 12 -5.35 -0.66 -0.62
CA HIS A 12 -3.92 -0.86 -0.69
C HIS A 12 -3.52 -2.27 -0.21
N PRO A 13 -2.56 -2.96 -0.88
CA PRO A 13 -2.01 -4.21 -0.39
C PRO A 13 -1.36 -4.02 0.99
N PRO A 14 -1.68 -4.85 2.00
CA PRO A 14 -0.99 -4.79 3.27
C PRO A 14 0.49 -5.10 3.10
N VAL A 15 1.33 -4.25 3.66
CA VAL A 15 2.78 -4.38 3.56
C VAL A 15 3.28 -5.41 4.57
N LEU A 16 3.77 -6.54 4.07
CA LEU A 16 4.54 -7.46 4.88
C LEU A 16 6.01 -6.99 4.90
N ALA A 17 6.37 -6.18 5.89
CA ALA A 17 7.73 -5.67 6.05
C ALA A 17 8.72 -6.77 6.51
N LYS A 18 8.88 -7.80 5.68
CA LYS A 18 9.69 -8.99 5.89
C LYS A 18 10.27 -9.42 4.54
N GLU A 19 11.51 -9.88 4.54
CA GLU A 19 12.07 -10.49 3.35
C GLU A 19 11.42 -11.84 3.08
N PRO A 20 10.99 -12.13 1.83
CA PRO A 20 10.33 -13.39 1.50
C PRO A 20 11.29 -14.57 1.63
N ARG A 21 10.74 -15.73 1.97
CA ARG A 21 11.43 -17.03 1.95
C ARG A 21 10.66 -18.00 1.09
N LYS A 22 11.36 -18.76 0.25
CA LYS A 22 10.73 -19.74 -0.63
C LYS A 22 9.83 -20.70 0.14
N GLY A 23 8.57 -20.80 -0.27
CA GLY A 23 7.59 -21.72 0.31
C GLY A 23 6.94 -21.24 1.63
N GLU A 24 7.49 -20.20 2.28
CA GLU A 24 6.90 -19.66 3.51
C GLU A 24 5.58 -18.93 3.15
N THR A 25 4.54 -19.24 3.93
CA THR A 25 3.22 -18.58 3.81
C THR A 25 2.96 -17.78 5.08
N ASP A 26 2.63 -16.52 4.90
CA ASP A 26 2.17 -15.61 5.96
C ASP A 26 0.70 -15.28 5.71
N MET A 27 -0.07 -15.12 6.78
CA MET A 27 -1.46 -14.68 6.71
C MET A 27 -1.76 -13.68 7.82
N GLY A 28 -2.78 -12.87 7.62
CA GLY A 28 -3.23 -11.93 8.62
C GLY A 28 -4.48 -11.19 8.17
N PHE A 29 -4.82 -10.19 8.95
CA PHE A 29 -5.90 -9.27 8.62
C PHE A 29 -5.40 -7.82 8.70
N SER A 30 -6.04 -6.94 7.97
CA SER A 30 -5.74 -5.52 7.99
C SER A 30 -7.02 -4.70 8.02
N PHE A 31 -6.97 -3.59 8.73
CA PHE A 31 -7.98 -2.55 8.72
C PHE A 31 -7.40 -1.31 8.07
N SER A 32 -8.18 -0.62 7.27
CA SER A 32 -7.80 0.69 6.78
C SER A 32 -8.99 1.64 6.85
N ALA A 33 -8.74 2.95 6.91
CA ALA A 33 -9.78 3.95 6.82
C ALA A 33 -10.52 3.91 5.47
N GLU A 34 -9.90 3.34 4.45
CA GLU A 34 -10.47 3.15 3.11
C GLU A 34 -11.40 1.92 3.07
N ASN A 35 -11.12 0.91 3.89
CA ASN A 35 -11.90 -0.32 4.01
C ASN A 35 -12.45 -0.40 5.43
N VAL A 36 -13.71 -0.01 5.61
CA VAL A 36 -14.40 -0.10 6.91
C VAL A 36 -14.47 -1.54 7.43
N ILE A 37 -14.38 -2.52 6.52
CA ILE A 37 -14.42 -3.94 6.82
C ILE A 37 -13.00 -4.52 6.74
N PRO A 38 -12.62 -5.40 7.67
CA PRO A 38 -11.30 -6.02 7.65
C PRO A 38 -11.09 -6.86 6.39
N VAL A 39 -9.88 -6.80 5.89
CA VAL A 39 -9.41 -7.58 4.75
C VAL A 39 -8.50 -8.68 5.27
N ILE A 40 -8.81 -9.93 4.90
CA ILE A 40 -7.92 -11.06 5.14
C ILE A 40 -6.92 -11.13 4.00
N TRP A 41 -5.66 -11.36 4.33
CA TRP A 41 -4.61 -11.48 3.34
C TRP A 41 -3.76 -12.71 3.56
N PHE A 42 -3.28 -13.26 2.44
CA PHE A 42 -2.35 -14.38 2.37
C PHE A 42 -1.18 -13.96 1.50
N ARG A 43 0.02 -14.34 1.90
CA ARG A 43 1.24 -14.03 1.14
C ARG A 43 2.17 -15.22 1.13
N ARG A 44 2.66 -15.61 -0.05
CA ARG A 44 3.55 -16.76 -0.22
C ARG A 44 4.84 -16.34 -0.90
N GLY A 45 5.97 -16.68 -0.30
CA GLY A 45 7.28 -16.49 -0.87
C GLY A 45 7.55 -17.47 -2.02
N LEU A 46 7.79 -16.95 -3.21
CA LEU A 46 8.17 -17.74 -4.39
C LEU A 46 9.66 -18.04 -4.39
N ASN A 47 10.46 -17.07 -3.97
CA ASN A 47 11.91 -17.18 -3.80
C ASN A 47 12.40 -16.19 -2.73
N ARG A 48 13.73 -15.98 -2.62
CA ARG A 48 14.32 -15.06 -1.64
C ARG A 48 14.09 -13.57 -1.92
N SER A 49 13.51 -13.24 -3.08
CA SER A 49 13.32 -11.84 -3.48
C SER A 49 11.89 -11.53 -3.92
N THR A 50 11.06 -12.54 -4.13
CA THR A 50 9.71 -12.36 -4.70
C THR A 50 8.70 -13.11 -3.87
N ASP A 51 7.59 -12.47 -3.58
CA ASP A 51 6.40 -13.07 -3.00
C ASP A 51 5.14 -12.63 -3.74
N ILE A 52 4.09 -13.41 -3.62
CA ILE A 52 2.76 -13.15 -4.17
C ILE A 52 1.76 -13.03 -3.04
N GLY A 53 0.88 -12.06 -3.13
CA GLY A 53 -0.18 -11.79 -2.16
C GLY A 53 -1.57 -11.97 -2.77
N LEU A 54 -2.48 -12.48 -1.95
CA LEU A 54 -3.92 -12.52 -2.21
C LEU A 54 -4.63 -11.83 -1.06
N ARG A 55 -5.61 -11.00 -1.38
CA ARG A 55 -6.45 -10.30 -0.41
C ARG A 55 -7.92 -10.58 -0.70
N ILE A 56 -8.66 -10.82 0.37
CA ILE A 56 -10.10 -11.07 0.31
C ILE A 56 -10.78 -10.16 1.33
N GLY A 57 -11.56 -9.22 0.84
CA GLY A 57 -12.41 -8.35 1.64
C GLY A 57 -13.88 -8.77 1.56
N LEU A 58 -14.68 -8.40 2.55
CA LEU A 58 -16.12 -8.67 2.60
C LEU A 58 -16.89 -7.36 2.36
N PRO A 59 -17.92 -7.32 1.52
CA PRO A 59 -18.33 -8.24 0.46
C PRO A 59 -17.53 -7.98 -0.83
N LEU A 60 -16.34 -8.52 -0.97
CA LEU A 60 -15.35 -8.32 -2.04
C LEU A 60 -14.63 -6.96 -2.01
N SER A 61 -15.03 -6.02 -1.17
CA SER A 61 -14.35 -4.74 -1.02
C SER A 61 -12.92 -4.94 -0.50
N GLY A 62 -11.94 -4.38 -1.21
CA GLY A 62 -10.54 -4.54 -0.86
C GLY A 62 -9.88 -5.82 -1.35
N SER A 63 -10.59 -6.63 -2.15
CA SER A 63 -10.03 -7.85 -2.75
C SER A 63 -9.04 -7.52 -3.87
N GLY A 64 -8.02 -8.35 -4.01
CA GLY A 64 -7.01 -8.16 -5.04
C GLY A 64 -5.84 -9.12 -4.90
N ILE A 65 -4.96 -9.04 -5.88
CA ILE A 65 -3.71 -9.80 -5.91
C ILE A 65 -2.54 -8.83 -6.05
N ASP A 66 -1.39 -9.22 -5.54
CA ASP A 66 -0.17 -8.43 -5.70
C ASP A 66 1.08 -9.31 -5.78
N VAL A 67 2.09 -8.77 -6.42
CA VAL A 67 3.44 -9.35 -6.47
C VAL A 67 4.39 -8.31 -5.90
N ASN A 68 5.20 -8.73 -4.95
CA ASN A 68 6.23 -7.90 -4.37
C ASN A 68 7.61 -8.47 -4.71
N ARG A 69 8.53 -7.63 -5.18
CA ARG A 69 9.88 -8.03 -5.56
C ARG A 69 10.91 -7.10 -4.93
N ILE A 70 11.84 -7.69 -4.20
CA ILE A 70 13.02 -6.97 -3.72
C ILE A 70 13.94 -6.69 -4.92
N LEU A 71 14.23 -5.42 -5.15
CA LEU A 71 15.12 -4.96 -6.22
C LEU A 71 16.56 -4.87 -5.74
N PHE A 72 16.77 -4.27 -4.58
CA PHE A 72 18.09 -3.98 -4.03
C PHE A 72 18.16 -4.34 -2.55
N ARG A 73 19.33 -4.83 -2.12
CA ARG A 73 19.67 -5.01 -0.71
C ARG A 73 20.92 -4.22 -0.40
N ASN A 74 20.84 -3.40 0.64
CA ASN A 74 21.99 -2.64 1.14
C ASN A 74 22.31 -3.11 2.57
N GLY A 75 23.21 -4.09 2.63
CA GLY A 75 23.53 -4.83 3.84
C GLY A 75 22.35 -5.65 4.38
N SER A 76 22.43 -6.03 5.66
CA SER A 76 21.44 -6.89 6.32
C SER A 76 20.20 -6.16 6.85
N ARG A 77 20.12 -4.83 6.69
CA ARG A 77 19.11 -4.02 7.36
C ARG A 77 18.29 -3.12 6.44
N LYS A 78 18.69 -2.94 5.21
CA LYS A 78 17.96 -2.08 4.26
C LYS A 78 17.70 -2.85 2.99
N TRP A 79 16.51 -2.73 2.46
CA TRP A 79 16.17 -3.24 1.14
C TRP A 79 15.11 -2.37 0.48
N ASP A 80 15.11 -2.37 -0.81
CA ASP A 80 14.14 -1.68 -1.64
C ASP A 80 13.32 -2.73 -2.38
N ALA A 81 12.02 -2.52 -2.46
CA ALA A 81 11.11 -3.45 -3.14
C ALA A 81 10.11 -2.71 -4.02
N LEU A 82 9.67 -3.38 -5.06
CA LEU A 82 8.60 -2.96 -5.94
C LEU A 82 7.41 -3.89 -5.73
N ASN A 83 6.24 -3.32 -5.49
CA ASN A 83 4.97 -4.03 -5.43
C ASN A 83 4.11 -3.62 -6.61
N LEU A 84 3.60 -4.61 -7.33
CA LEU A 84 2.62 -4.45 -8.38
C LEU A 84 1.34 -5.14 -7.92
N ALA A 85 0.22 -4.41 -7.90
CA ALA A 85 -1.05 -4.93 -7.43
C ALA A 85 -2.18 -4.65 -8.42
N TYR A 86 -3.13 -5.57 -8.44
CA TYR A 86 -4.42 -5.42 -9.09
C TYR A 86 -5.52 -5.58 -8.04
N ASN A 87 -6.40 -4.58 -7.95
CA ASN A 87 -7.54 -4.55 -7.05
C ASN A 87 -8.82 -4.72 -7.86
N VAL A 88 -9.75 -5.52 -7.32
CA VAL A 88 -11.00 -5.87 -8.04
C VAL A 88 -12.13 -4.94 -7.63
N SER A 89 -12.20 -4.56 -6.35
CA SER A 89 -13.35 -3.86 -5.80
C SER A 89 -12.95 -2.91 -4.65
N PRO A 90 -13.65 -1.78 -4.44
CA PRO A 90 -14.85 -1.29 -5.18
C PRO A 90 -14.54 -0.73 -6.56
N ASN A 91 -13.31 -0.29 -6.80
CA ASN A 91 -12.81 0.19 -8.07
C ASN A 91 -11.68 -0.71 -8.54
N SER A 92 -11.83 -1.28 -9.73
CA SER A 92 -10.69 -1.98 -10.34
C SER A 92 -9.54 -1.00 -10.54
N SER A 93 -8.38 -1.33 -9.99
CA SER A 93 -7.20 -0.46 -10.08
C SER A 93 -5.92 -1.26 -10.23
N PHE A 94 -4.96 -0.62 -10.87
CA PHE A 94 -3.59 -1.09 -10.95
C PHE A 94 -2.72 -0.18 -10.07
N ASP A 95 -1.95 -0.80 -9.18
CA ASP A 95 -1.06 -0.09 -8.27
C ASP A 95 0.38 -0.50 -8.51
N LEU A 96 1.25 0.49 -8.52
CA LEU A 96 2.69 0.31 -8.51
C LEU A 96 3.25 1.06 -7.32
N THR A 97 3.89 0.35 -6.39
CA THR A 97 4.46 0.97 -5.19
C THR A 97 5.92 0.60 -5.03
N TYR A 98 6.77 1.60 -4.91
CA TYR A 98 8.18 1.43 -4.59
C TYR A 98 8.39 1.69 -3.10
N TYR A 99 8.97 0.71 -2.40
CA TYR A 99 9.22 0.76 -0.97
C TYR A 99 10.70 0.79 -0.63
N LYS A 100 11.04 1.60 0.36
CA LYS A 100 12.34 1.59 1.04
C LYS A 100 12.17 1.13 2.47
N PHE A 101 12.72 -0.03 2.79
CA PHE A 101 12.64 -0.66 4.11
C PHE A 101 13.91 -0.44 4.91
N LYS A 102 13.74 -0.25 6.22
CA LYS A 102 14.84 -0.12 7.18
C LYS A 102 14.53 -0.88 8.47
N LYS A 103 15.34 -1.89 8.76
CA LYS A 103 15.31 -2.67 9.99
C LYS A 103 16.06 -1.96 11.12
N ALA A 104 15.50 -1.93 12.32
CA ALA A 104 16.16 -1.33 13.49
C ALA A 104 17.47 -2.02 13.83
N LYS A 105 18.41 -1.28 14.41
CA LYS A 105 19.73 -1.80 14.82
C LYS A 105 19.64 -2.75 16.01
N LYS A 106 18.77 -2.42 16.98
CA LYS A 106 18.59 -3.17 18.22
C LYS A 106 17.15 -3.67 18.30
N ALA A 107 16.98 -4.89 18.76
CA ALA A 107 15.71 -5.44 19.22
C ALA A 107 15.83 -5.73 20.71
N LYS A 108 14.73 -5.69 21.45
CA LYS A 108 14.73 -6.22 22.81
C LYS A 108 15.03 -7.71 22.76
N ARG A 109 15.66 -8.24 23.81
CA ARG A 109 16.03 -9.66 23.91
C ARG A 109 14.79 -10.53 23.67
N GLY A 110 14.84 -11.44 22.69
CA GLY A 110 13.72 -12.31 22.31
C GLY A 110 12.69 -11.71 21.36
N GLU A 111 12.78 -10.41 21.00
CA GLU A 111 11.87 -9.77 20.06
C GLU A 111 12.49 -9.63 18.66
N MET A 112 11.64 -9.67 17.63
CA MET A 112 12.09 -9.29 16.28
C MET A 112 12.30 -7.77 16.20
N PRO A 113 13.37 -7.33 15.54
CA PRO A 113 13.58 -5.90 15.33
C PRO A 113 12.43 -5.27 14.52
N SER A 114 12.05 -4.05 14.89
CA SER A 114 11.07 -3.29 14.13
C SER A 114 11.60 -2.95 12.73
N VAL A 115 10.70 -2.87 11.78
CA VAL A 115 10.99 -2.46 10.40
C VAL A 115 10.11 -1.27 10.07
N SER A 116 10.71 -0.18 9.61
CA SER A 116 10.01 0.98 9.06
C SER A 116 10.19 1.04 7.55
N TRP A 117 9.23 1.66 6.88
CA TRP A 117 9.29 1.87 5.43
C TRP A 117 8.70 3.22 5.02
N ILE A 118 9.17 3.68 3.89
CA ILE A 118 8.57 4.75 3.11
C ILE A 118 8.22 4.15 1.76
N GLY A 119 7.03 4.46 1.24
CA GLY A 119 6.55 4.02 -0.06
C GLY A 119 6.16 5.19 -0.95
N PHE A 120 6.39 5.03 -2.24
CA PHE A 120 5.90 5.91 -3.29
C PHE A 120 4.96 5.10 -4.17
N ARG A 121 3.70 5.49 -4.19
CA ARG A 121 2.62 4.76 -4.84
C ARG A 121 2.08 5.52 -6.05
N GLY A 122 2.01 4.85 -7.19
CA GLY A 122 1.22 5.25 -8.35
C GLY A 122 0.01 4.33 -8.49
N MET A 123 -1.18 4.89 -8.68
CA MET A 123 -2.42 4.14 -8.85
C MET A 123 -3.15 4.61 -10.10
N PHE A 124 -3.61 3.66 -10.89
CA PHE A 124 -4.42 3.89 -12.06
C PHE A 124 -5.77 3.18 -11.91
N ILE A 125 -6.85 3.95 -11.98
CA ILE A 125 -8.23 3.46 -11.91
C ILE A 125 -8.86 3.73 -13.28
N PRO A 126 -9.03 2.71 -14.14
CA PRO A 126 -9.58 2.91 -15.49
C PRO A 126 -11.05 3.30 -15.46
N TYR A 127 -11.83 2.72 -14.54
CA TYR A 127 -13.26 2.97 -14.38
C TYR A 127 -13.59 3.07 -12.89
N GLY A 128 -13.73 4.29 -12.38
CA GLY A 128 -14.21 4.51 -11.02
C GLY A 128 -15.74 4.37 -10.93
N ILE A 129 -16.28 4.39 -9.70
CA ILE A 129 -17.73 4.39 -9.43
C ILE A 129 -18.42 5.54 -10.18
N SER A 130 -17.74 6.66 -10.35
CA SER A 130 -18.22 7.85 -11.12
C SER A 130 -18.03 7.69 -12.63
N LYS A 131 -17.67 6.52 -13.13
CA LYS A 131 -17.31 6.24 -14.53
C LYS A 131 -16.12 7.05 -15.07
N ASN A 132 -15.43 7.76 -14.23
CA ASN A 132 -14.26 8.57 -14.59
C ASN A 132 -12.98 7.80 -14.30
N GLN A 133 -12.00 7.97 -15.18
CA GLN A 133 -10.64 7.52 -14.99
C GLN A 133 -9.95 8.37 -13.92
N SER A 134 -9.14 7.76 -13.07
CA SER A 134 -8.38 8.46 -12.04
C SER A 134 -6.92 8.02 -12.04
N GLN A 135 -6.02 8.98 -11.84
CA GLN A 135 -4.59 8.74 -11.66
C GLN A 135 -4.18 9.38 -10.34
N ARG A 136 -3.64 8.56 -9.43
CA ARG A 136 -3.26 9.00 -8.09
C ARG A 136 -1.80 8.72 -7.84
N PHE A 137 -1.15 9.65 -7.16
CA PHE A 137 0.18 9.46 -6.63
C PHE A 137 0.16 9.71 -5.13
N GLY A 138 0.91 8.88 -4.39
CA GLY A 138 0.90 8.96 -2.95
C GLY A 138 2.25 8.63 -2.33
N ILE A 139 2.36 9.06 -1.08
CA ILE A 139 3.48 8.74 -0.19
C ILE A 139 2.93 7.96 0.98
N LEU A 140 3.59 6.87 1.31
CA LEU A 140 3.23 5.97 2.39
C LEU A 140 4.37 5.96 3.42
N TYR A 141 4.00 5.90 4.69
CA TYR A 141 4.95 5.63 5.77
C TYR A 141 4.37 4.58 6.68
N GLY A 142 5.17 3.60 7.06
CA GLY A 142 4.71 2.57 7.97
C GLY A 142 5.81 2.01 8.87
N ARG A 143 5.35 1.28 9.88
CA ARG A 143 6.22 0.60 10.82
C ARG A 143 5.60 -0.68 11.33
N ARG A 144 6.39 -1.76 11.32
CA ARG A 144 6.05 -3.04 11.95
C ARG A 144 6.78 -3.18 13.27
N PHE A 145 6.05 -3.58 14.29
CA PHE A 145 6.55 -3.88 15.63
C PHE A 145 6.51 -5.40 15.84
N GLY A 146 7.69 -6.00 16.08
CA GLY A 146 7.77 -7.43 16.29
C GLY A 146 7.25 -8.27 15.10
N LYS A 147 6.51 -9.35 15.42
CA LYS A 147 5.98 -10.29 14.43
C LYS A 147 4.56 -9.98 13.94
N ARG A 148 3.73 -9.34 14.76
CA ARG A 148 2.27 -9.35 14.60
C ARG A 148 1.65 -8.02 14.21
N TYR A 149 2.20 -6.91 14.67
CA TYR A 149 1.56 -5.60 14.56
C TYR A 149 2.34 -4.63 13.70
N GLY A 150 1.62 -3.84 12.95
CA GLY A 150 2.17 -2.74 12.18
C GLY A 150 1.07 -1.73 11.85
N PHE A 151 1.49 -0.55 11.44
CA PHE A 151 0.60 0.47 10.90
C PHE A 151 1.22 1.06 9.64
N GLU A 152 0.38 1.60 8.80
CA GLU A 152 0.76 2.40 7.64
C GLU A 152 -0.15 3.63 7.57
N LEU A 153 0.46 4.76 7.28
CA LEU A 153 -0.20 6.03 6.99
C LEU A 153 0.17 6.41 5.57
N GLY A 154 -0.80 6.89 4.82
CA GLY A 154 -0.57 7.30 3.44
C GLY A 154 -1.40 8.53 3.07
N TYR A 155 -0.85 9.31 2.17
CA TYR A 155 -1.54 10.38 1.47
C TYR A 155 -1.49 10.09 -0.03
N ASN A 156 -2.65 10.11 -0.67
CA ASN A 156 -2.78 9.94 -2.11
C ASN A 156 -3.45 11.18 -2.70
N HIS A 157 -2.85 11.73 -3.73
CA HIS A 157 -3.38 12.87 -4.47
C HIS A 157 -3.95 12.41 -5.82
N ASP A 158 -5.19 12.77 -6.11
CA ASP A 158 -5.86 12.50 -7.39
C ASP A 158 -5.70 13.72 -8.31
N PHE A 159 -4.77 13.62 -9.24
CA PHE A 159 -4.44 14.72 -10.15
C PHE A 159 -5.56 15.06 -11.14
N ARG A 160 -6.53 14.19 -11.32
CA ARG A 160 -7.62 14.43 -12.25
C ARG A 160 -8.80 15.14 -11.59
N SER A 161 -9.18 14.71 -10.39
CA SER A 161 -10.26 15.34 -9.63
C SER A 161 -9.84 16.62 -8.93
N MET A 162 -8.54 16.78 -8.67
CA MET A 162 -7.96 17.95 -8.02
C MET A 162 -6.63 18.35 -8.71
N PRO A 163 -6.67 18.99 -9.87
CA PRO A 163 -5.47 19.44 -10.56
C PRO A 163 -4.62 20.37 -9.68
N LEU A 164 -3.30 20.30 -9.79
CA LEU A 164 -2.37 21.15 -9.03
C LEU A 164 -2.65 22.63 -9.20
N SER A 165 -3.15 23.05 -10.37
CA SER A 165 -3.57 24.43 -10.64
C SER A 165 -4.68 24.94 -9.73
N GLN A 166 -5.49 24.04 -9.16
CA GLN A 166 -6.51 24.41 -8.17
C GLN A 166 -5.98 24.52 -6.75
N ILE A 167 -4.90 23.79 -6.45
CA ILE A 167 -4.25 23.82 -5.12
C ILE A 167 -3.32 25.03 -5.02
N VAL A 168 -2.57 25.27 -6.08
CA VAL A 168 -1.67 26.42 -6.20
C VAL A 168 -2.38 27.45 -7.05
N ASN A 169 -3.28 28.20 -6.44
CA ASN A 169 -3.91 29.34 -7.11
C ASN A 169 -2.88 30.47 -7.23
N LEU A 170 -2.00 30.36 -8.22
CA LEU A 170 -0.99 31.37 -8.58
C LEU A 170 -1.61 32.49 -9.42
N ASN A 171 -2.87 32.81 -9.25
CA ASN A 171 -3.43 34.06 -9.73
C ASN A 171 -2.90 35.21 -8.83
N TRP A 172 -1.60 35.41 -8.90
CA TRP A 172 -1.05 36.69 -8.55
C TRP A 172 -1.34 37.62 -9.73
N ASP A 173 -2.43 38.36 -9.63
CA ASP A 173 -2.68 39.52 -10.43
C ASP A 173 -1.99 40.72 -9.74
N PRO A 174 -0.80 41.17 -10.19
CA PRO A 174 -0.20 42.40 -9.66
C PRO A 174 -0.99 43.55 -10.23
N LYS A 175 -1.94 44.10 -9.44
CA LYS A 175 -2.47 45.42 -9.68
C LYS A 175 -1.45 46.48 -9.38
#